data_af20709300df23b919986e8e04743ad0
#
_entry.id   af20709300df23b919986e8e04743ad0
#
_cell.length_a   1.000
_cell.length_b   1.000
_cell.length_c   1.000
_cell.angle_alpha   90.00
_cell.angle_beta   90.00
_cell.angle_gamma   90.00
#
_symmetry.space_group_name_H-M   'P 1'
#
loop_
_entity.id
_entity.type
_entity.pdbx_description
1 polymer ?
#
loop_
_entity_poly.entity_id
_entity_poly.type
_entity_poly.pdbx_seq_one_letter_code
_entity_poly.pdbx_strand_id
1 'polypeptide(L)'
;MAKVSLDFDHTLSNPHVQEFAKELLDAGHDVWVVTTRYDVNHLHKYAMDYPPTMDDLWEVVDTLGIPRWKVRFTNMEWKYTYLCDTEFAFHLDDNEQEIRRALYNKCKVPMIQVHGSAFKNKCLRLINKYESKVKKAAC
;
A
#
# COMPACT_ATOMS: atom_id res chain seq x y z
N MET A 1 11.54 12.80 -0.36
CA MET A 1 11.08 11.44 0.01
C MET A 1 9.57 11.46 0.28
N ALA A 2 8.84 10.58 -0.37
CA ALA A 2 7.40 10.44 -0.17
C ALA A 2 7.08 9.12 0.53
N LYS A 3 6.01 9.12 1.32
CA LYS A 3 5.47 7.93 1.94
C LYS A 3 4.34 7.38 1.06
N VAL A 4 4.43 6.14 0.63
CA VAL A 4 3.49 5.51 -0.30
C VAL A 4 3.01 4.17 0.23
N SER A 5 1.82 3.76 -0.18
CA SER A 5 1.21 2.50 0.23
C SER A 5 0.82 1.67 -0.98
N LEU A 6 1.08 0.37 -0.90
CA LEU A 6 0.73 -0.61 -1.93
C LEU A 6 -0.13 -1.71 -1.30
N ASP A 7 -1.19 -2.11 -2.01
CA ASP A 7 -1.89 -3.36 -1.72
C ASP A 7 -1.01 -4.55 -2.08
N PHE A 8 -1.26 -5.72 -1.48
CA PHE A 8 -0.48 -6.91 -1.80
C PHE A 8 -1.16 -7.81 -2.84
N ASP A 9 -2.34 -8.37 -2.54
CA ASP A 9 -3.01 -9.32 -3.42
C ASP A 9 -3.40 -8.66 -4.74
N HIS A 10 -3.00 -9.26 -5.86
CA HIS A 10 -3.21 -8.76 -7.23
C HIS A 10 -2.60 -7.37 -7.50
N THR A 11 -1.78 -6.87 -6.60
CA THR A 11 -1.03 -5.61 -6.75
C THR A 11 0.45 -5.88 -6.59
N LEU A 12 1.00 -5.84 -5.38
CA LEU A 12 2.42 -6.10 -5.16
C LEU A 12 2.82 -7.55 -5.45
N SER A 13 1.87 -8.49 -5.42
CA SER A 13 2.13 -9.86 -5.84
C SER A 13 2.46 -9.99 -7.32
N ASN A 14 2.19 -8.99 -8.15
CA ASN A 14 2.52 -8.97 -9.57
C ASN A 14 3.95 -8.48 -9.81
N PRO A 15 4.73 -9.17 -10.66
CA PRO A 15 6.14 -8.79 -10.91
C PRO A 15 6.34 -7.36 -11.38
N HIS A 16 5.46 -6.83 -12.23
CA HIS A 16 5.61 -5.45 -12.73
C HIS A 16 5.35 -4.40 -11.66
N VAL A 17 4.51 -4.68 -10.67
CA VAL A 17 4.33 -3.80 -9.51
C VAL A 17 5.53 -3.92 -8.57
N GLN A 18 6.10 -5.12 -8.43
CA GLN A 18 7.33 -5.32 -7.67
C GLN A 18 8.49 -4.51 -8.27
N GLU A 19 8.61 -4.47 -9.60
CA GLU A 19 9.61 -3.61 -10.26
C GLU A 19 9.40 -2.14 -9.92
N PHE A 20 8.16 -1.67 -9.97
CA PHE A 20 7.83 -0.30 -9.62
C PHE A 20 8.13 -0.01 -8.15
N ALA A 21 7.81 -0.92 -7.25
CA ALA A 21 8.14 -0.80 -5.83
C ALA A 21 9.65 -0.69 -5.63
N LYS A 22 10.43 -1.48 -6.36
CA LYS A 22 11.89 -1.39 -6.32
C LYS A 22 12.39 -0.04 -6.82
N GLU A 23 11.83 0.49 -7.89
CA GLU A 23 12.16 1.82 -8.39
C GLU A 23 11.89 2.90 -7.32
N LEU A 24 10.76 2.80 -6.63
CA LEU A 24 10.41 3.72 -5.54
C LEU A 24 11.39 3.62 -4.38
N LEU A 25 11.76 2.41 -3.97
CA LEU A 25 12.72 2.17 -2.90
C LEU A 25 14.11 2.70 -3.28
N ASP A 26 14.56 2.44 -4.51
CA ASP A 26 15.86 2.91 -5.01
C ASP A 26 15.91 4.46 -5.08
N ALA A 27 14.77 5.08 -5.32
CA ALA A 27 14.64 6.55 -5.29
C ALA A 27 14.54 7.13 -3.87
N GLY A 28 14.55 6.29 -2.84
CA GLY A 28 14.55 6.72 -1.44
C GLY A 28 13.16 6.96 -0.85
N HIS A 29 12.10 6.50 -1.49
CA HIS A 29 10.74 6.65 -0.95
C HIS A 29 10.45 5.63 0.15
N ASP A 30 9.55 6.01 1.05
CA ASP A 30 9.10 5.19 2.18
C ASP A 30 7.90 4.34 1.73
N VAL A 31 8.15 3.07 1.43
CA VAL A 31 7.15 2.15 0.85
C VAL A 31 6.54 1.29 1.94
N TRP A 32 5.22 1.37 2.07
CA TRP A 32 4.42 0.57 3.00
C TRP A 32 3.52 -0.39 2.22
N VAL A 33 3.12 -1.46 2.87
CA VAL A 33 2.14 -2.41 2.33
C VAL A 33 0.93 -2.41 3.24
N VAL A 34 -0.26 -2.21 2.68
CA VAL A 34 -1.53 -2.28 3.41
C VAL A 34 -2.41 -3.32 2.74
N THR A 35 -2.68 -4.40 3.46
CA THR A 35 -3.42 -5.56 2.96
C THR A 35 -4.60 -5.88 3.85
N THR A 36 -5.69 -6.39 3.25
CA THR A 36 -6.87 -6.83 4.01
C THR A 36 -6.66 -8.18 4.71
N ARG A 37 -5.55 -8.86 4.47
CA ARG A 37 -5.25 -10.13 5.13
C ARG A 37 -5.27 -10.00 6.64
N TYR A 38 -5.50 -11.12 7.31
CA TYR A 38 -5.42 -11.19 8.77
C TYR A 38 -3.98 -11.26 9.24
N ASP A 39 -3.67 -10.52 10.30
CA ASP A 39 -2.45 -10.71 11.05
C ASP A 39 -2.45 -12.12 11.69
N VAL A 40 -1.30 -12.79 11.71
CA VAL A 40 -1.14 -14.12 12.30
C VAL A 40 -1.62 -14.13 13.76
N ASN A 41 -1.29 -13.10 14.53
CA ASN A 41 -1.74 -12.97 15.92
C ASN A 41 -3.26 -12.83 16.05
N HIS A 42 -3.90 -12.22 15.06
CA HIS A 42 -5.35 -12.07 15.02
C HIS A 42 -6.04 -13.41 14.69
N LEU A 43 -5.43 -14.20 13.81
CA LEU A 43 -5.95 -15.53 13.43
C LEU A 43 -6.01 -16.49 14.60
N HIS A 44 -5.06 -16.44 15.52
CA HIS A 44 -5.05 -17.28 16.73
C HIS A 44 -6.28 -17.05 17.61
N LYS A 45 -6.87 -15.87 17.59
CA LYS A 45 -8.09 -15.57 18.34
C LYS A 45 -9.33 -16.28 17.79
N TYR A 46 -9.33 -16.64 16.51
CA TYR A 46 -10.46 -17.27 15.86
C TYR A 46 -10.32 -18.78 15.73
N ALA A 47 -9.28 -19.37 16.31
CA ALA A 47 -9.03 -20.81 16.36
C ALA A 47 -9.26 -21.51 15.01
N MET A 48 -8.69 -20.97 13.93
CA MET A 48 -8.81 -21.55 12.60
C MET A 48 -8.00 -22.84 12.51
N ASP A 49 -8.65 -23.93 12.06
CA ASP A 49 -7.99 -25.24 11.89
C ASP A 49 -6.86 -25.18 10.83
N TYR A 50 -7.01 -24.31 9.84
CA TYR A 50 -6.04 -24.14 8.76
C TYR A 50 -5.82 -22.65 8.52
N PRO A 51 -4.96 -21.99 9.32
CA PRO A 51 -4.65 -20.59 9.08
C PRO A 51 -3.94 -20.43 7.72
N PRO A 52 -4.31 -19.41 6.92
CA PRO A 52 -3.60 -19.14 5.66
C PRO A 52 -2.14 -18.79 5.96
N THR A 53 -1.23 -19.26 5.09
CA THR A 53 0.18 -18.89 5.21
C THR A 53 0.40 -17.49 4.67
N MET A 54 1.38 -16.78 5.22
CA MET A 54 1.81 -15.46 4.77
C MET A 54 3.14 -15.53 4.02
N ASP A 55 3.58 -16.73 3.67
CA ASP A 55 4.90 -16.95 3.08
C ASP A 55 5.09 -16.20 1.76
N ASP A 56 4.07 -16.17 0.92
CA ASP A 56 4.08 -15.45 -0.35
C ASP A 56 4.29 -13.94 -0.16
N LEU A 57 3.61 -13.37 0.82
CA LEU A 57 3.73 -11.95 1.15
C LEU A 57 5.12 -11.64 1.72
N TRP A 58 5.58 -12.44 2.68
CA TRP A 58 6.88 -12.20 3.31
C TRP A 58 8.04 -12.40 2.33
N GLU A 59 7.92 -13.33 1.40
CA GLU A 59 8.94 -13.54 0.38
C GLU A 59 9.14 -12.29 -0.47
N VAL A 60 8.06 -11.67 -0.93
CA VAL A 60 8.12 -10.43 -1.72
C VAL A 60 8.64 -9.26 -0.89
N VAL A 61 8.09 -9.06 0.30
CA VAL A 61 8.44 -7.97 1.20
C VAL A 61 9.92 -8.03 1.59
N ASP A 62 10.40 -9.22 1.98
CA ASP A 62 11.79 -9.40 2.39
C ASP A 62 12.75 -9.23 1.19
N THR A 63 12.38 -9.75 0.02
CA THR A 63 13.19 -9.62 -1.21
C THR A 63 13.35 -8.15 -1.62
N LEU A 64 12.29 -7.35 -1.47
CA LEU A 64 12.33 -5.92 -1.77
C LEU A 64 13.08 -5.11 -0.70
N GLY A 65 13.31 -5.69 0.47
CA GLY A 65 13.95 -4.99 1.58
C GLY A 65 13.01 -4.07 2.34
N ILE A 66 11.70 -4.28 2.24
CA ILE A 66 10.73 -3.54 3.03
C ILE A 66 10.71 -4.13 4.44
N PRO A 67 10.93 -3.34 5.51
CA PRO A 67 10.84 -3.86 6.87
C PRO A 67 9.44 -4.42 7.14
N ARG A 68 9.36 -5.58 7.79
CA ARG A 68 8.07 -6.23 8.04
C ARG A 68 7.09 -5.36 8.84
N TRP A 69 7.59 -4.48 9.70
CA TRP A 69 6.75 -3.58 10.49
C TRP A 69 6.04 -2.51 9.63
N LYS A 70 6.43 -2.35 8.37
CA LYS A 70 5.73 -1.48 7.41
C LYS A 70 4.60 -2.19 6.67
N VAL A 71 4.32 -3.45 7.00
CA VAL A 71 3.17 -4.18 6.49
C VAL A 71 2.02 -4.05 7.50
N ARG A 72 0.91 -3.49 7.04
CA ARG A 72 -0.30 -3.28 7.85
C ARG A 72 -1.39 -4.25 7.42
N PHE A 73 -1.88 -5.03 8.37
CA PHE A 73 -2.99 -5.98 8.16
C PHE A 73 -4.28 -5.35 8.65
N THR A 74 -5.27 -5.20 7.77
CA THR A 74 -6.54 -4.57 8.17
C THR A 74 -7.56 -5.60 8.72
N ASN A 75 -7.22 -6.88 8.70
CA ASN A 75 -8.09 -7.96 9.21
C ASN A 75 -9.49 -7.91 8.56
N MET A 76 -9.51 -7.82 7.23
CA MET A 76 -10.72 -7.75 6.40
C MET A 76 -11.55 -6.47 6.56
N GLU A 77 -11.04 -5.46 7.26
CA GLU A 77 -11.68 -4.14 7.30
C GLU A 77 -11.30 -3.31 6.07
N TRP A 78 -12.08 -2.27 5.77
CA TRP A 78 -11.80 -1.37 4.66
C TRP A 78 -10.50 -0.59 4.91
N LYS A 79 -9.64 -0.54 3.90
CA LYS A 79 -8.31 0.09 4.02
C LYS A 79 -8.37 1.58 4.32
N TYR A 80 -9.40 2.28 3.86
CA TYR A 80 -9.48 3.72 4.11
C TYR A 80 -9.45 4.06 5.60
N THR A 81 -9.92 3.17 6.47
CA THR A 81 -9.88 3.39 7.93
C THR A 81 -8.44 3.44 8.47
N TYR A 82 -7.51 2.81 7.75
CA TYR A 82 -6.08 2.77 8.11
C TYR A 82 -5.25 3.81 7.36
N LEU A 83 -5.79 4.39 6.30
CA LEU A 83 -5.07 5.31 5.42
C LEU A 83 -5.44 6.78 5.65
N CYS A 84 -6.68 7.05 6.05
CA CYS A 84 -7.22 8.41 6.09
C CYS A 84 -6.49 9.36 7.03
N ASP A 85 -5.95 8.84 8.13
CA ASP A 85 -5.24 9.64 9.15
C ASP A 85 -3.72 9.67 8.92
N THR A 86 -3.25 9.20 7.76
CA THR A 86 -1.83 9.11 7.46
C THR A 86 -1.46 9.99 6.26
N GLU A 87 -0.19 10.41 6.20
CA GLU A 87 0.31 11.27 5.13
C GLU A 87 0.91 10.46 3.98
N PHE A 88 0.12 9.56 3.39
CA PHE A 88 0.55 8.86 2.19
C PHE A 88 0.35 9.73 0.95
N ALA A 89 1.33 9.73 0.05
CA ALA A 89 1.21 10.41 -1.24
C ALA A 89 0.16 9.72 -2.12
N PHE A 90 0.06 8.39 -2.01
CA PHE A 90 -0.98 7.61 -2.67
C PHE A 90 -1.10 6.22 -2.03
N HIS A 91 -2.20 5.54 -2.34
CA HIS A 91 -2.37 4.11 -2.14
C HIS A 91 -2.68 3.45 -3.48
N LEU A 92 -1.92 2.44 -3.85
CA LEU A 92 -2.09 1.68 -5.09
C LEU A 92 -2.82 0.36 -4.79
N ASP A 93 -3.95 0.12 -5.45
CA ASP A 93 -4.81 -1.04 -5.22
C ASP A 93 -5.41 -1.54 -6.54
N ASP A 94 -5.70 -2.84 -6.62
CA ASP A 94 -6.42 -3.41 -7.75
C ASP A 94 -7.94 -3.39 -7.55
N ASN A 95 -8.39 -3.30 -6.31
CA ASN A 95 -9.79 -3.43 -5.92
C ASN A 95 -10.54 -2.11 -6.05
N GLU A 96 -11.40 -2.04 -7.07
CA GLU A 96 -12.23 -0.87 -7.33
C GLU A 96 -13.13 -0.49 -6.14
N GLN A 97 -13.59 -1.47 -5.38
CA GLN A 97 -14.46 -1.22 -4.22
C GLN A 97 -13.71 -0.52 -3.08
N GLU A 98 -12.45 -0.86 -2.87
CA GLU A 98 -11.60 -0.16 -1.91
C GLU A 98 -11.47 1.33 -2.29
N ILE A 99 -11.25 1.59 -3.57
CA ILE A 99 -11.13 2.94 -4.11
C ILE A 99 -12.43 3.72 -3.95
N ARG A 100 -13.57 3.10 -4.30
CA ARG A 100 -14.89 3.73 -4.16
C ARG A 100 -15.24 4.02 -2.71
N ARG A 101 -14.95 3.10 -1.80
CA ARG A 101 -15.18 3.28 -0.36
C ARG A 101 -14.36 4.43 0.20
N ALA A 102 -13.10 4.54 -0.22
CA ALA A 102 -12.24 5.64 0.19
C ALA A 102 -12.79 7.00 -0.29
N LEU A 103 -13.22 7.07 -1.54
CA LEU A 103 -13.82 8.28 -2.10
C LEU A 103 -15.12 8.65 -1.39
N TYR A 104 -15.99 7.68 -1.16
CA TYR A 104 -17.26 7.90 -0.46
C TYR A 104 -17.05 8.45 0.96
N ASN A 105 -16.02 7.96 1.64
CA ASN A 105 -15.68 8.39 3.01
C ASN A 105 -14.71 9.58 3.04
N LYS A 106 -14.48 10.23 1.91
CA LYS A 106 -13.66 11.44 1.79
C LYS A 106 -12.23 11.24 2.31
N CYS A 107 -11.66 10.08 2.05
CA CYS A 107 -10.27 9.79 2.39
C CYS A 107 -9.35 10.78 1.67
N LYS A 108 -8.42 11.37 2.42
CA LYS A 108 -7.50 12.38 1.88
C LYS A 108 -6.36 11.75 1.07
N VAL A 109 -6.09 10.47 1.27
CA VAL A 109 -5.04 9.76 0.52
C VAL A 109 -5.56 9.45 -0.89
N PRO A 110 -4.87 9.92 -1.93
CA PRO A 110 -5.24 9.58 -3.30
C PRO A 110 -5.18 8.07 -3.54
N MET A 111 -6.24 7.51 -4.09
CA MET A 111 -6.34 6.08 -4.41
C MET A 111 -6.13 5.89 -5.90
N ILE A 112 -5.14 5.07 -6.26
CA ILE A 112 -4.81 4.76 -7.66
C ILE A 112 -5.13 3.29 -7.93
N GLN A 113 -5.90 3.02 -8.98
CA GLN A 113 -6.18 1.66 -9.40
C GLN A 113 -5.08 1.13 -10.32
N VAL A 114 -4.61 -0.08 -10.05
CA VAL A 114 -3.70 -0.79 -10.94
C VAL A 114 -4.49 -1.23 -12.16
N HIS A 115 -4.28 -0.55 -13.28
CA HIS A 115 -4.92 -0.88 -14.54
C HIS A 115 -3.99 -0.50 -15.68
N GLY A 116 -3.53 -1.50 -16.44
CA GLY A 116 -2.55 -1.28 -17.49
C GLY A 116 -1.23 -0.75 -16.94
N SER A 117 -0.56 0.10 -17.70
CA SER A 117 0.73 0.71 -17.32
C SER A 117 0.60 2.17 -16.88
N ALA A 118 -0.58 2.77 -17.02
CA ALA A 118 -0.79 4.20 -16.75
C ALA A 118 -0.67 4.55 -15.25
N PHE A 119 -0.80 3.58 -14.35
CA PHE A 119 -0.74 3.82 -12.92
C PHE A 119 0.61 4.43 -12.48
N LYS A 120 1.71 4.03 -13.12
CA LYS A 120 3.05 4.54 -12.77
C LYS A 120 3.13 6.06 -12.88
N ASN A 121 2.68 6.61 -14.00
CA ASN A 121 2.72 8.06 -14.22
C ASN A 121 1.82 8.81 -13.23
N LYS A 122 0.66 8.26 -12.91
CA LYS A 122 -0.24 8.85 -11.90
C LYS A 122 0.43 8.87 -10.53
N CYS A 123 1.05 7.77 -10.13
CA CYS A 123 1.78 7.67 -8.86
C CYS A 123 2.93 8.67 -8.79
N LEU A 124 3.74 8.77 -9.84
CA LEU A 124 4.88 9.69 -9.88
C LEU A 124 4.43 11.15 -9.81
N ARG A 125 3.33 11.51 -10.45
CA ARG A 125 2.76 12.86 -10.34
C ARG A 125 2.33 13.17 -8.90
N LEU A 126 1.72 12.20 -8.23
CA LEU A 126 1.31 12.36 -6.84
C LEU A 126 2.49 12.49 -5.89
N ILE A 127 3.58 11.77 -6.15
CA ILE A 127 4.82 11.91 -5.39
C ILE A 127 5.38 13.32 -5.55
N ASN A 128 5.46 13.83 -6.77
CA ASN A 128 5.93 15.18 -7.05
C ASN A 128 5.08 16.25 -6.35
N LYS A 129 3.76 16.08 -6.38
CA LYS A 129 2.82 16.97 -5.70
C LYS A 129 3.02 16.94 -4.19
N TYR A 130 3.19 15.76 -3.61
CA TYR A 130 3.45 15.56 -2.19
C TYR A 130 4.75 16.25 -1.77
N GLU A 131 5.84 16.02 -2.50
CA GLU A 131 7.14 16.60 -2.20
C GLU A 131 7.13 18.13 -2.32
N SER A 132 6.41 18.68 -3.28
CA SER A 132 6.22 20.12 -3.42
C SER A 132 5.50 20.74 -2.23
N LYS A 133 4.48 20.06 -1.70
CA LYS A 133 3.76 20.51 -0.49
C LYS A 133 4.67 20.49 0.74
N VAL A 134 5.45 19.44 0.91
CA VAL A 134 6.39 19.30 2.04
C VAL A 134 7.45 20.41 1.97
N LYS A 135 7.98 20.70 0.80
CA LYS A 135 8.92 21.82 0.59
C LYS A 135 8.32 23.15 0.98
N LYS A 136 7.08 23.44 0.58
CA LYS A 136 6.38 24.67 0.92
C LYS A 136 6.14 24.81 2.42
N ALA A 137 5.80 23.70 3.08
CA ALA A 137 5.59 23.68 4.52
C ALA A 137 6.89 23.86 5.32
N ALA A 138 8.04 23.46 4.77
CA ALA A 138 9.34 23.60 5.40
C ALA A 138 9.94 25.01 5.27
N CYS A 139 9.41 25.81 4.37
CA CYS A 139 9.76 27.21 4.21
C CYS A 139 8.85 28.07 5.11
#